data_80219d5e220b30d02e144fddc921a0a3
#
_entry.id   80219d5e220b30d02e144fddc921a0a3
#
_cell.length_a   1.000
_cell.length_b   1.000
_cell.length_c   1.000
_cell.angle_alpha   90.00
_cell.angle_beta   90.00
_cell.angle_gamma   90.00
#
_symmetry.space_group_name_H-M   'P 1'
#
loop_
_entity.id
_entity.type
_entity.pdbx_description
1 polymer ?
#
loop_
_entity_poly.entity_id
_entity_poly.type
_entity_poly.pdbx_seq_one_letter_code
_entity_poly.pdbx_strand_id
1 'polypeptide(L)'
;MKTKQIVFTAPYTVGLLEAECFPPKANEVTVSLEYSAISAGTERANLIGVRNAPNLSEGAEAVFPRTVGYSAAGIVTETGSAVKNVCVGDRVVVFWGKHKKNITVSEN
;
A
#
# COMPACT_ATOMS: atom_id res chain seq x y z
N MET A 1 15.61 -0.60 0.89
CA MET A 1 15.23 -0.85 2.30
C MET A 1 14.13 -1.88 2.36
N LYS A 2 14.26 -2.84 3.23
CA LYS A 2 13.22 -3.87 3.39
C LYS A 2 12.11 -3.37 4.32
N THR A 3 10.88 -3.70 3.97
CA THR A 3 9.70 -3.37 4.76
C THR A 3 8.81 -4.60 4.90
N LYS A 4 7.90 -4.56 5.84
CA LYS A 4 6.91 -5.64 6.02
C LYS A 4 5.56 -5.21 5.48
N GLN A 5 4.85 -6.16 4.89
CA GLN A 5 3.59 -5.93 4.23
C GLN A 5 2.63 -7.09 4.50
N ILE A 6 1.36 -6.76 4.72
CA ILE A 6 0.30 -7.76 4.81
C ILE A 6 -0.07 -8.19 3.39
N VAL A 7 -0.06 -9.49 3.13
CA VAL A 7 -0.35 -10.06 1.82
C VAL A 7 -1.37 -11.19 2.00
N PHE A 8 -2.37 -11.21 1.16
CA PHE A 8 -3.29 -12.33 1.05
C PHE A 8 -2.68 -13.32 0.07
N THR A 9 -2.09 -14.39 0.59
CA THR A 9 -1.30 -15.34 -0.21
C THR A 9 -2.15 -16.39 -0.92
N ALA A 10 -3.34 -16.66 -0.41
CA ALA A 10 -4.32 -17.59 -0.95
C ALA A 10 -5.69 -17.24 -0.34
N PRO A 11 -6.81 -17.79 -0.85
CA PRO A 11 -8.11 -17.58 -0.20
C PRO A 11 -8.07 -17.90 1.29
N TYR A 12 -8.61 -17.00 2.11
CA TYR A 12 -8.65 -17.13 3.58
C TYR A 12 -7.26 -17.20 4.25
N THR A 13 -6.20 -16.82 3.55
CA THR A 13 -4.83 -16.93 4.06
C THR A 13 -4.15 -15.57 4.05
N VAL A 14 -3.64 -15.13 5.20
CA VAL A 14 -2.96 -13.85 5.37
C VAL A 14 -1.54 -14.12 5.86
N GLY A 15 -0.57 -13.42 5.27
CA GLY A 15 0.81 -13.47 5.70
C GLY A 15 1.39 -12.07 5.91
N LEU A 16 2.38 -11.98 6.79
CA LEU A 16 3.21 -10.80 6.94
C LEU A 16 4.54 -11.08 6.26
N LEU A 17 4.72 -10.51 5.07
CA LEU A 17 5.88 -10.80 4.22
C LEU A 17 6.80 -9.59 4.11
N GLU A 18 8.06 -9.85 3.83
CA GLU A 18 9.00 -8.78 3.50
C GLU A 18 8.78 -8.32 2.06
N ALA A 19 8.91 -7.03 1.84
CA ALA A 19 8.88 -6.41 0.53
C ALA A 19 10.00 -5.39 0.42
N GLU A 20 10.38 -5.02 -0.79
CA GLU A 20 11.39 -3.99 -1.00
C GLU A 20 10.72 -2.62 -1.09
N CYS A 21 11.26 -1.65 -0.35
CA CYS A 21 10.89 -0.25 -0.46
C CYS A 21 12.05 0.47 -1.16
N PHE A 22 11.83 0.88 -2.40
CA PHE A 22 12.88 1.50 -3.20
C PHE A 22 13.08 2.97 -2.81
N PRO A 23 14.31 3.52 -2.96
CA PRO A 23 14.54 4.94 -2.77
C PRO A 23 13.63 5.79 -3.66
N PRO A 24 13.21 6.99 -3.22
CA PRO A 24 12.33 7.82 -4.03
C PRO A 24 13.05 8.35 -5.27
N LYS A 25 12.35 8.30 -6.40
CA LYS A 25 12.76 9.00 -7.61
C LYS A 25 12.49 10.50 -7.46
N ALA A 26 12.82 11.30 -8.50
CA ALA A 26 12.77 12.76 -8.41
C ALA A 26 11.45 13.31 -7.85
N ASN A 27 10.31 12.79 -8.28
CA ASN A 27 8.98 13.26 -7.88
C ASN A 27 8.31 12.37 -6.83
N GLU A 28 9.07 11.53 -6.17
CA GLU A 28 8.55 10.56 -5.21
C GLU A 28 8.97 10.89 -3.80
N VAL A 29 8.18 10.39 -2.85
CA VAL A 29 8.47 10.48 -1.43
C VAL A 29 8.38 9.10 -0.81
N THR A 30 9.19 8.87 0.23
CA THR A 30 9.09 7.68 1.06
C THR A 30 8.37 8.07 2.35
N VAL A 31 7.37 7.28 2.72
CA VAL A 31 6.54 7.52 3.90
C VAL A 31 6.66 6.33 4.86
N SER A 32 6.91 6.62 6.13
CA SER A 32 6.77 5.65 7.20
C SER A 32 5.32 5.65 7.66
N LEU A 33 4.61 4.57 7.33
CA LEU A 33 3.17 4.48 7.61
C LEU A 33 2.93 4.14 9.08
N GLU A 34 2.05 4.90 9.71
CA GLU A 34 1.65 4.70 11.10
C GLU A 34 0.30 3.99 11.20
N TYR A 35 -0.60 4.31 10.27
CA TYR A 35 -1.96 3.77 10.24
C TYR A 35 -2.38 3.45 8.82
N SER A 36 -3.19 2.42 8.67
CA SER A 36 -3.91 2.17 7.42
C SER A 36 -5.38 1.94 7.74
N ALA A 37 -6.26 2.35 6.82
CA ALA A 37 -7.69 2.14 6.98
C ALA A 37 -8.07 0.74 6.53
N ILE A 38 -8.91 0.08 7.31
CA ILE A 38 -9.47 -1.22 6.97
C ILE A 38 -10.89 -1.01 6.47
N SER A 39 -11.14 -1.40 5.21
CA SER A 39 -12.48 -1.46 4.65
C SER A 39 -12.93 -2.91 4.73
N ALA A 40 -13.75 -3.24 5.72
CA ALA A 40 -14.09 -4.62 6.03
C ALA A 40 -14.68 -5.37 4.82
N GLY A 41 -15.59 -4.74 4.08
CA GLY A 41 -16.19 -5.37 2.91
C GLY A 41 -15.20 -5.63 1.78
N THR A 42 -14.37 -4.63 1.45
CA THR A 42 -13.38 -4.74 0.38
C THR A 42 -12.30 -5.77 0.73
N GLU A 43 -11.79 -5.74 1.95
CA GLU A 43 -10.74 -6.65 2.36
C GLU A 43 -11.25 -8.08 2.50
N ARG A 44 -12.48 -8.26 2.99
CA ARG A 44 -13.11 -9.58 3.01
C ARG A 44 -13.26 -10.14 1.59
N ALA A 45 -13.75 -9.33 0.64
CA ALA A 45 -13.90 -9.74 -0.74
C ALA A 45 -12.57 -10.19 -1.36
N ASN A 46 -11.49 -9.46 -1.09
CA ASN A 46 -10.16 -9.84 -1.56
C ASN A 46 -9.62 -11.09 -0.87
N LEU A 47 -9.88 -11.24 0.42
CA LEU A 47 -9.41 -12.40 1.19
C LEU A 47 -10.04 -13.71 0.71
N ILE A 48 -11.34 -13.71 0.46
CA ILE A 48 -12.05 -14.92 0.04
C ILE A 48 -11.98 -15.16 -1.48
N GLY A 49 -11.49 -14.18 -2.24
CA GLY A 49 -11.34 -14.32 -3.68
C GLY A 49 -12.62 -14.11 -4.46
N VAL A 50 -13.49 -13.19 -4.01
CA VAL A 50 -14.71 -12.85 -4.76
C VAL A 50 -14.36 -12.29 -6.12
N ARG A 51 -15.00 -12.79 -7.17
CA ARG A 51 -14.70 -12.44 -8.57
C ARG A 51 -14.90 -10.96 -8.87
N ASN A 52 -15.87 -10.33 -8.26
CA ASN A 52 -16.21 -8.92 -8.47
C ASN A 52 -15.60 -8.00 -7.41
N ALA A 53 -14.50 -8.42 -6.80
CA ALA A 53 -13.77 -7.55 -5.88
C ALA A 53 -13.29 -6.29 -6.63
N PRO A 54 -13.24 -5.11 -5.96
CA PRO A 54 -12.98 -3.85 -6.65
C PRO A 54 -11.69 -3.77 -7.44
N ASN A 55 -10.70 -4.58 -7.13
CA ASN A 55 -9.42 -4.59 -7.84
C ASN A 55 -9.33 -5.64 -8.94
N LEU A 56 -10.44 -6.28 -9.30
CA LEU A 56 -10.51 -7.28 -10.35
C LEU A 56 -11.34 -6.77 -11.52
N SER A 57 -10.96 -7.17 -12.74
CA SER A 57 -11.77 -6.95 -13.92
C SER A 57 -13.01 -7.86 -13.88
N GLU A 58 -14.10 -7.38 -14.44
CA GLU A 58 -15.32 -8.18 -14.54
C GLU A 58 -15.03 -9.48 -15.28
N GLY A 59 -15.48 -10.59 -14.73
CA GLY A 59 -15.27 -11.92 -15.29
C GLY A 59 -13.88 -12.49 -15.06
N ALA A 60 -12.96 -11.73 -14.46
CA ALA A 60 -11.63 -12.24 -14.15
C ALA A 60 -11.66 -13.23 -12.99
N GLU A 61 -10.77 -14.21 -13.02
CA GLU A 61 -10.54 -15.12 -11.90
C GLU A 61 -9.82 -14.40 -10.76
N ALA A 62 -10.06 -14.83 -9.55
CA ALA A 62 -9.33 -14.32 -8.40
C ALA A 62 -7.87 -14.74 -8.47
N VAL A 63 -6.96 -13.79 -8.39
CA VAL A 63 -5.52 -14.02 -8.48
C VAL A 63 -4.88 -13.75 -7.11
N PHE A 64 -4.05 -14.67 -6.67
CA PHE A 64 -3.23 -14.54 -5.47
C PHE A 64 -1.75 -14.71 -5.81
N PRO A 65 -0.82 -14.12 -5.06
CA PRO A 65 -1.03 -13.28 -3.86
C PRO A 65 -1.59 -11.90 -4.21
N ARG A 66 -2.26 -11.26 -3.23
CA ARG A 66 -2.82 -9.92 -3.37
C ARG A 66 -2.31 -9.01 -2.27
N THR A 67 -2.04 -7.77 -2.63
CA THR A 67 -1.80 -6.70 -1.66
C THR A 67 -3.05 -5.84 -1.57
N VAL A 68 -3.40 -5.42 -0.36
CA VAL A 68 -4.62 -4.67 -0.10
C VAL A 68 -4.33 -3.42 0.72
N GLY A 69 -5.33 -2.56 0.85
CA GLY A 69 -5.25 -1.29 1.54
C GLY A 69 -5.29 -0.12 0.55
N TYR A 70 -6.25 0.78 0.71
CA TYR A 70 -6.43 1.90 -0.21
C TYR A 70 -6.19 3.25 0.43
N SER A 71 -6.03 3.33 1.74
CA SER A 71 -5.75 4.58 2.44
C SER A 71 -4.86 4.33 3.64
N ALA A 72 -3.83 5.14 3.78
CA ALA A 72 -2.91 5.06 4.90
C ALA A 72 -2.43 6.46 5.26
N ALA A 73 -1.89 6.61 6.46
CA ALA A 73 -1.33 7.86 6.94
C ALA A 73 0.01 7.63 7.61
N GLY A 74 0.92 8.56 7.46
CA GLY A 74 2.23 8.46 8.06
C GLY A 74 3.05 9.72 7.92
N ILE A 75 4.35 9.57 8.11
CA ILE A 75 5.30 10.68 8.11
C ILE A 75 6.28 10.51 6.96
N VAL A 76 6.53 11.57 6.22
CA VAL A 76 7.51 11.61 5.13
C VAL A 76 8.91 11.46 5.73
N THR A 77 9.67 10.48 5.28
CA THR A 77 11.04 10.21 5.74
C THR A 77 12.10 10.57 4.71
N GLU A 78 11.75 10.55 3.42
CA GLU A 78 12.65 10.92 2.34
C GLU A 78 11.87 11.59 1.22
N THR A 79 12.52 12.51 0.52
CA THR A 79 11.93 13.19 -0.64
C THR A 79 12.88 13.12 -1.81
N GLY A 80 12.33 12.98 -3.02
CA GLY A 80 13.09 13.09 -4.26
C GLY A 80 13.48 14.54 -4.54
N SER A 81 14.43 14.73 -5.44
CA SER A 81 15.04 16.04 -5.71
C SER A 81 14.09 17.08 -6.31
N ALA A 82 12.99 16.66 -6.93
CA ALA A 82 12.01 17.56 -7.56
C ALA A 82 10.72 17.70 -6.75
N VAL A 83 10.65 17.13 -5.55
CA VAL A 83 9.48 17.24 -4.67
C VAL A 83 9.36 18.67 -4.15
N LYS A 84 8.17 19.27 -4.26
CA LYS A 84 7.92 20.68 -3.89
C LYS A 84 6.82 20.83 -2.84
N ASN A 85 5.88 19.89 -2.74
CA ASN A 85 4.65 20.10 -1.97
C ASN A 85 4.74 19.58 -0.54
N VAL A 86 5.71 18.73 -0.24
CA VAL A 86 5.88 18.14 1.09
C VAL A 86 7.36 18.12 1.48
N CYS A 87 7.61 18.06 2.78
CA CYS A 87 8.95 18.00 3.35
C CYS A 87 9.09 16.79 4.26
N VAL A 88 10.32 16.35 4.49
CA VAL A 88 10.62 15.35 5.50
C VAL A 88 10.04 15.79 6.85
N GLY A 89 9.35 14.89 7.51
CA GLY A 89 8.67 15.16 8.78
C GLY A 89 7.20 15.53 8.64
N ASP A 90 6.71 15.81 7.44
CA ASP A 90 5.30 16.13 7.24
C ASP A 90 4.41 14.90 7.43
N ARG A 91 3.23 15.13 8.01
CA ARG A 91 2.19 14.11 8.10
C ARG A 91 1.38 14.11 6.82
N VAL A 92 1.17 12.94 6.24
CA VAL A 92 0.51 12.81 4.93
C VAL A 92 -0.48 11.65 4.95
N VAL A 93 -1.46 11.74 4.04
CA VAL A 93 -2.35 10.64 3.70
C VAL A 93 -1.90 10.09 2.36
N VAL A 94 -1.81 8.78 2.27
CA VAL A 94 -1.39 8.09 1.05
C VAL A 94 -2.58 7.32 0.49
N PHE A 95 -3.00 7.68 -0.72
CA PHE A 95 -4.00 6.90 -1.45
C PHE A 95 -3.34 5.64 -2.00
N TRP A 96 -4.02 4.50 -1.85
CA TRP A 96 -3.50 3.18 -2.23
C TRP A 96 -2.23 2.82 -1.46
N GLY A 97 -2.17 3.23 -0.19
CA GLY A 97 -0.99 3.07 0.64
C GLY A 97 -0.69 1.65 1.08
N LYS A 98 -1.61 0.73 0.90
CA LYS A 98 -1.46 -0.67 1.29
C LYS A 98 -1.28 -0.84 2.82
N HIS A 99 -1.28 -2.07 3.29
CA HIS A 99 -1.01 -2.39 4.70
C HIS A 99 0.47 -2.78 4.81
N LYS A 100 1.32 -1.79 4.85
CA LYS A 100 2.77 -2.00 4.98
C LYS A 100 3.43 -0.89 5.78
N LYS A 101 4.66 -1.13 6.22
CA LYS A 101 5.37 -0.20 7.11
C LYS A 101 5.90 1.02 6.37
N ASN A 102 6.48 0.82 5.19
CA ASN A 102 7.09 1.90 4.40
C ASN A 102 6.61 1.81 2.97
N ILE A 103 6.39 2.96 2.34
CA ILE A 103 5.98 3.02 0.94
C ILE A 103 6.67 4.21 0.26
N THR A 104 7.01 4.02 -1.02
CA THR A 104 7.48 5.10 -1.87
C THR A 104 6.43 5.37 -2.94
N VAL A 105 5.96 6.60 -3.01
CA VAL A 105 4.86 7.02 -3.89
C VAL A 105 5.16 8.38 -4.50
N SER A 106 4.47 8.69 -5.60
CA SER A 106 4.51 10.03 -6.18
C SER A 106 3.93 11.05 -5.20
N GLU A 107 4.46 12.28 -5.22
CA GLU A 107 3.93 13.37 -4.37
C GLU A 107 2.52 13.81 -4.77
N ASN A 108 2.07 13.45 -5.94
CA ASN A 108 0.73 13.81 -6.44
C ASN A 108 -0.33 12.80 -6.05
#